data_48510b4747d5a1dd70ba701dc409a45d
#
_entry.id   48510b4747d5a1dd70ba701dc409a45d
#
_cell.length_a   1.000
_cell.length_b   1.000
_cell.length_c   1.000
_cell.angle_alpha   90.00
_cell.angle_beta   90.00
_cell.angle_gamma   90.00
#
_symmetry.space_group_name_H-M   'P 1'
#
loop_
_entity.id
_entity.type
_entity.pdbx_description
1 polymer ?
#
loop_
_entity_poly.entity_id
_entity_poly.type
_entity_poly.pdbx_seq_one_letter_code
_entity_poly.pdbx_strand_id
1 'polypeptide(L)' 'MKIKVIVTLKNGVLDPQGKAIQQTLNGMGYSDVKEIRQGKYFDIEVAIEDEKKAKAKVEEMCKKLLANLVIENYKIIDAQ' A
#
# COMPACT_ATOMS: atom_id res chain seq x y z
N MET A 1 -8.37 -16.47 8.66
CA MET A 1 -8.41 -15.96 7.26
C MET A 1 -7.23 -15.04 7.00
N LYS A 2 -6.64 -15.16 5.83
CA LYS A 2 -5.53 -14.29 5.42
C LYS A 2 -6.04 -13.18 4.54
N ILE A 3 -5.63 -11.95 4.85
CA ILE A 3 -6.07 -10.77 4.10
C ILE A 3 -4.84 -9.96 3.70
N LYS A 4 -4.82 -9.52 2.45
CA LYS A 4 -3.72 -8.74 1.89
C LYS A 4 -4.17 -7.30 1.68
N VAL A 5 -3.35 -6.36 2.13
CA VAL A 5 -3.65 -4.93 2.04
C VAL A 5 -2.48 -4.20 1.39
N ILE A 6 -2.81 -3.32 0.48
CA ILE A 6 -1.84 -2.38 -0.10
C ILE A 6 -2.16 -0.98 0.41
N VAL A 7 -1.13 -0.27 0.84
CA VAL A 7 -1.21 1.13 1.26
C VAL A 7 -0.31 1.95 0.34
N THR A 8 -0.88 2.96 -0.30
CA THR A 8 -0.15 3.83 -1.23
C THR A 8 -0.40 5.29 -0.91
N LEU A 9 0.52 6.16 -1.31
CA LEU A 9 0.35 7.60 -1.17
C LEU A 9 -0.75 8.09 -2.11
N LYS A 10 -1.52 9.07 -1.65
CA LYS A 10 -2.53 9.74 -2.47
C LYS A 10 -1.86 10.47 -3.63
N ASN A 11 -2.61 10.67 -4.72
CA ASN A 11 -2.16 11.47 -5.84
C ASN A 11 -1.83 12.88 -5.35
N GLY A 12 -0.73 13.44 -5.85
CA GLY A 12 -0.27 14.77 -5.46
C GLY A 12 0.61 14.80 -4.23
N VAL A 13 0.71 13.70 -3.49
CA VAL A 13 1.65 13.62 -2.37
C VAL A 13 3.01 13.16 -2.90
N LEU A 14 4.06 13.92 -2.55
CA LEU A 14 5.41 13.60 -2.97
C LEU A 14 5.88 12.27 -2.34
N ASP A 15 6.50 11.43 -3.16
CA ASP A 15 7.14 10.19 -2.73
C ASP A 15 8.65 10.33 -2.90
N PRO A 16 9.39 10.74 -1.86
CA PRO A 16 10.83 10.95 -1.98
C PRO A 16 11.60 9.66 -2.33
N GLN A 17 11.15 8.51 -1.80
CA GLN A 17 11.81 7.22 -2.08
C GLN A 17 11.58 6.79 -3.52
N GLY A 18 10.36 6.89 -4.02
CA GLY A 18 10.03 6.58 -5.41
C GLY A 18 10.78 7.49 -6.36
N LYS A 19 10.88 8.77 -6.04
CA LYS A 19 11.62 9.74 -6.83
C LYS A 19 13.11 9.40 -6.90
N ALA A 20 13.70 9.04 -5.77
CA ALA A 20 15.11 8.67 -5.72
C ALA A 20 15.39 7.41 -6.53
N ILE A 21 14.53 6.41 -6.45
CA ILE A 21 14.65 5.18 -7.23
C ILE A 21 14.55 5.51 -8.73
N GLN A 22 13.60 6.33 -9.12
CA GLN A 22 13.44 6.74 -10.51
C GLN A 22 14.71 7.42 -11.04
N GLN A 23 15.25 8.36 -10.29
CA GLN A 23 16.47 9.09 -10.70
C GLN A 23 17.66 8.15 -10.85
N THR A 24 17.80 7.20 -9.92
CA THR A 24 18.86 6.19 -9.98
C THR A 24 18.73 5.32 -11.23
N LEU A 25 17.52 4.86 -11.53
CA LEU A 25 17.27 4.05 -12.72
C LEU A 25 17.55 4.83 -13.99
N ASN A 26 17.14 6.09 -14.04
CA ASN A 26 17.43 6.94 -15.20
C ASN A 26 18.94 7.08 -15.40
N GLY A 27 19.70 7.23 -14.32
CA GLY A 27 21.17 7.28 -14.37
C GLY A 27 21.83 5.98 -14.81
N MET A 28 21.14 4.86 -14.62
CA MET A 28 21.63 3.54 -15.05
C MET A 28 21.27 3.19 -16.50
N GLY A 29 20.62 4.10 -17.21
CA GLY A 29 20.29 3.89 -18.61
C GLY A 29 18.81 3.57 -18.87
N TYR A 30 17.99 3.48 -17.83
CA TYR A 30 16.55 3.24 -17.97
C TYR A 30 15.83 4.58 -18.14
N SER A 31 16.09 5.24 -19.26
CA SER A 31 15.60 6.61 -19.50
C SER A 31 14.10 6.69 -19.78
N ASP A 32 13.45 5.56 -20.04
CA ASP A 32 12.01 5.47 -20.30
C ASP A 32 11.18 5.34 -19.03
N VAL A 33 11.82 5.25 -17.86
CA VAL A 33 11.10 5.24 -16.58
C VAL A 33 10.63 6.67 -16.27
N LYS A 34 9.32 6.87 -16.29
CA LYS A 34 8.71 8.19 -16.10
C LYS A 34 8.40 8.51 -14.65
N GLU A 35 7.97 7.51 -13.90
CA GLU A 35 7.55 7.69 -12.50
C GLU A 35 7.65 6.37 -11.75
N ILE A 36 8.08 6.45 -10.50
CA ILE A 36 8.03 5.32 -9.58
C ILE A 36 7.34 5.79 -8.30
N ARG A 37 6.33 5.06 -7.89
CA ARG A 37 5.62 5.29 -6.63
C ARG A 37 5.80 4.06 -5.76
N GLN A 38 6.16 4.26 -4.50
CA GLN A 38 6.38 3.19 -3.55
C GLN A 38 5.24 3.13 -2.55
N GLY A 39 4.90 1.94 -2.11
CA GLY A 39 3.84 1.75 -1.12
C GLY A 39 4.20 0.66 -0.13
N LYS A 40 3.24 0.31 0.71
CA LYS A 40 3.39 -0.73 1.72
C LYS A 40 2.45 -1.90 1.39
N TYR A 41 2.90 -3.08 1.74
CA TYR A 41 2.12 -4.30 1.60
C TYR A 41 2.01 -4.98 2.96
N PHE A 42 0.80 -5.35 3.35
CA PHE A 42 0.56 -6.08 4.59
C PHE A 42 -0.11 -7.41 4.28
N ASP A 43 0.43 -8.47 4.86
CA ASP A 43 -0.14 -9.81 4.81
C ASP A 43 -0.61 -10.13 6.22
N ILE A 44 -1.93 -10.14 6.41
CA ILE A 44 -2.53 -10.19 7.74
C ILE A 44 -3.30 -11.51 7.91
N GLU A 45 -3.00 -12.23 8.99
CA GLU A 45 -3.78 -13.40 9.35
C GLU A 45 -4.62 -13.06 10.58
N VAL A 46 -5.94 -13.20 10.46
CA VAL A 46 -6.88 -12.96 11.55
C VAL A 46 -7.62 -14.26 11.89
N ALA A 47 -7.87 -14.47 13.18
CA ALA A 47 -8.56 -15.66 13.66
C ALA A 47 -10.09 -15.49 13.54
N ILE A 48 -10.54 -15.14 12.34
CA ILE A 48 -11.95 -14.95 11.97
C ILE A 48 -12.15 -15.67 10.64
N GLU A 49 -13.16 -16.55 10.59
CA GLU A 49 -13.43 -17.34 9.38
C GLU A 49 -14.42 -16.65 8.44
N ASP A 50 -15.34 -15.84 8.98
CA ASP A 50 -16.31 -15.11 8.18
C ASP A 50 -15.60 -13.98 7.40
N GLU A 51 -15.66 -14.05 6.08
CA GLU A 51 -14.96 -13.11 5.21
C GLU A 51 -15.37 -11.66 5.46
N LYS A 52 -16.67 -11.41 5.60
CA LYS A 52 -17.17 -10.04 5.83
C LYS A 52 -16.68 -9.48 7.16
N LYS A 53 -16.72 -10.30 8.22
CA LYS A 53 -16.24 -9.88 9.54
C LYS A 53 -14.74 -9.65 9.55
N ALA A 54 -13.98 -10.53 8.89
CA ALA A 54 -12.53 -10.41 8.80
C ALA A 54 -12.14 -9.14 8.06
N LYS A 55 -12.79 -8.85 6.92
CA LYS A 55 -12.54 -7.63 6.15
C LYS A 55 -12.89 -6.37 6.95
N ALA A 56 -14.00 -6.38 7.67
CA ALA A 56 -14.40 -5.25 8.51
C ALA A 56 -13.36 -4.96 9.59
N LYS A 57 -12.81 -6.00 10.21
CA LYS A 57 -11.76 -5.84 11.22
C LYS A 57 -10.49 -5.26 10.62
N VAL A 58 -10.08 -5.75 9.46
CA VAL A 58 -8.88 -5.25 8.79
C VAL A 58 -9.07 -3.81 8.33
N GLU A 59 -10.28 -3.44 7.90
CA GLU A 59 -10.57 -2.03 7.58
C GLU A 59 -10.40 -1.14 8.80
N GLU A 60 -10.86 -1.58 9.97
CA GLU A 60 -10.62 -0.83 11.21
C GLU A 60 -9.13 -0.67 11.48
N MET A 61 -8.36 -1.74 11.30
CA MET A 61 -6.90 -1.69 11.49
C MET A 61 -6.24 -0.69 10.54
N CYS A 62 -6.66 -0.67 9.29
CA CYS A 62 -6.14 0.26 8.30
C CYS A 62 -6.40 1.70 8.71
N LYS A 63 -7.62 2.00 9.13
CA LYS A 63 -8.02 3.35 9.53
C LYS A 63 -7.32 3.81 10.80
N LYS A 64 -7.07 2.90 11.73
CA LYS A 64 -6.50 3.23 13.04
C LYS A 64 -4.98 3.27 13.06
N LEU A 65 -4.32 2.44 12.24
CA LEU A 65 -2.88 2.26 12.35
C LEU A 65 -2.15 2.07 11.02
N LEU A 66 -2.67 1.21 10.12
CA LEU A 66 -1.89 0.77 8.97
C LEU A 66 -1.71 1.83 7.91
N ALA A 67 -2.69 2.71 7.76
CA ALA A 67 -2.64 3.79 6.79
C ALA A 67 -2.84 5.14 7.46
N ASN A 68 -2.06 6.14 7.03
CA ASN A 68 -2.26 7.52 7.42
C ASN A 68 -3.21 8.15 6.40
N LEU A 69 -4.51 8.23 6.73
CA LEU A 69 -5.55 8.64 5.79
C LEU A 69 -5.44 10.09 5.32
N VAL A 70 -4.58 10.89 5.95
CA VAL A 70 -4.30 12.24 5.47
C VAL A 70 -3.53 12.22 4.16
N ILE A 71 -2.57 11.30 4.03
CA ILE A 71 -1.67 11.24 2.88
C ILE A 71 -1.70 9.90 2.13
N GLU A 72 -2.37 8.89 2.68
CA GLU A 72 -2.37 7.54 2.10
C GLU A 72 -3.77 7.03 1.82
N ASN A 73 -3.85 6.14 0.83
CA ASN A 73 -5.03 5.30 0.57
C ASN A 73 -4.69 3.86 0.91
N TYR A 74 -5.68 3.05 1.18
CA TYR A 74 -5.48 1.62 1.34
C TYR A 74 -6.49 0.85 0.50
N LYS A 75 -6.12 -0.39 0.17
CA LYS A 75 -6.99 -1.28 -0.58
C LYS A 75 -6.79 -2.71 -0.09
N ILE A 76 -7.89 -3.39 0.23
CA ILE A 76 -7.87 -4.82 0.50
C ILE A 76 -7.91 -5.52 -0.85
N ILE A 77 -6.87 -6.28 -1.20
CA ILE A 77 -6.70 -6.85 -2.53
C ILE A 77 -7.00 -8.34 -2.59
N ASP A 78 -7.01 -9.03 -1.45
CA ASP A 78 -7.26 -10.45 -1.40
C ASP A 78 -7.69 -10.86 0.00
N ALA A 79 -8.53 -11.91 0.06
CA ALA A 79 -8.96 -12.51 1.32
C ALA A 79 -9.13 -14.02 1.12
N GLN A 80 -8.42 -14.81 1.92
CA GLN A 80 -8.44 -16.27 1.86
C GLN A 80 -8.69 -16.93 3.20
#